data_a344051e315d232da3e3ab0fcf9ec87d
#
_entry.id   a344051e315d232da3e3ab0fcf9ec87d
#
_cell.length_a   1.000
_cell.length_b   1.000
_cell.length_c   1.000
_cell.angle_alpha   90.00
_cell.angle_beta   90.00
_cell.angle_gamma   90.00
#
_symmetry.space_group_name_H-M   'P 1'
#
loop_
_entity.id
_entity.type
_entity.pdbx_description
1 polymer ?
#
loop_
_entity_poly.entity_id
_entity_poly.type
_entity_poly.pdbx_seq_one_letter_code
_entity_poly.pdbx_strand_id
1 'polypeptide(L)'
;MKNRILFSVLAWVAVIFSVQGKQKDFVLQSGQPVEIACSGSEVPVVRTSLDLLSRDLQTVLSATAHVDTNTGNIIVGTIGQSKLIEQAGIDISALKNKKQAFMLAVSEDGKLVVAGSDSHGTAY
;
A
#
# COMPACT_ATOMS: atom_id res chain seq x y z
N MET A 1 7.80 -9.83 30.87
CA MET A 1 9.10 -10.29 30.39
C MET A 1 8.99 -10.97 29.03
N LYS A 2 8.31 -12.08 28.93
CA LYS A 2 8.11 -12.78 27.68
C LYS A 2 7.45 -11.91 26.61
N ASN A 3 6.48 -11.12 27.01
CA ASN A 3 5.76 -10.24 26.08
C ASN A 3 6.66 -9.17 25.47
N ARG A 4 7.63 -8.68 26.22
CA ARG A 4 8.58 -7.68 25.70
C ARG A 4 9.47 -8.27 24.63
N ILE A 5 9.91 -9.50 24.81
CA ILE A 5 10.73 -10.17 23.81
C ILE A 5 9.94 -10.38 22.53
N LEU A 6 8.69 -10.80 22.65
CA LEU A 6 7.82 -10.97 21.51
C LEU A 6 7.60 -9.65 20.77
N PHE A 7 7.42 -8.56 21.50
CA PHE A 7 7.30 -7.23 20.87
C PHE A 7 8.54 -6.87 20.07
N SER A 8 9.71 -7.14 20.63
CA SER A 8 10.96 -6.85 19.90
C SER A 8 11.04 -7.65 18.61
N VAL A 9 10.67 -8.92 18.65
CA VAL A 9 10.67 -9.77 17.46
C VAL A 9 9.66 -9.27 16.43
N LEU A 10 8.48 -8.90 16.87
CA LEU A 10 7.45 -8.35 15.97
C LEU A 10 7.91 -7.03 15.34
N ALA A 11 8.58 -6.19 16.09
CA ALA A 11 9.11 -4.94 15.58
C ALA A 11 10.11 -5.15 14.43
N TRP A 12 10.83 -6.26 14.45
CA TRP A 12 11.78 -6.58 13.39
C TRP A 12 11.12 -6.86 12.06
N VAL A 13 9.94 -7.45 12.08
CA VAL A 13 9.22 -7.84 10.87
C VAL A 13 8.08 -6.90 10.54
N ALA A 14 7.87 -5.88 11.34
CA ALA A 14 6.89 -4.86 11.05
C ALA A 14 7.47 -3.85 10.08
N VAL A 15 6.67 -3.48 9.08
CA VAL A 15 7.01 -2.43 8.14
C VAL A 15 6.14 -1.23 8.49
N ILE A 16 6.77 -0.13 8.82
CA ILE A 16 6.09 1.09 9.24
C ILE A 16 6.25 2.14 8.16
N PHE A 17 5.13 2.66 7.68
CA PHE A 17 5.10 3.77 6.75
C PHE A 17 4.63 5.01 7.48
N SER A 18 5.48 6.00 7.53
CA SER A 18 5.19 7.29 8.14
C SER A 18 4.98 8.32 7.05
N VAL A 19 3.94 9.11 7.17
CA VAL A 19 3.64 10.19 6.24
C VAL A 19 3.78 11.50 6.98
N GLN A 20 4.17 12.55 6.28
CA GLN A 20 4.36 13.87 6.86
C GLN A 20 3.12 14.39 7.58
N GLY A 21 3.34 15.14 8.64
CA GLY A 21 2.30 15.78 9.42
C GLY A 21 1.71 14.85 10.47
N LYS A 22 0.44 15.01 10.72
CA LYS A 22 -0.29 14.27 11.77
C LYS A 22 -0.82 12.95 11.26
N GLN A 23 -0.04 12.28 10.48
CA GLN A 23 -0.50 11.07 9.83
C GLN A 23 -0.51 9.88 10.78
N LYS A 24 -1.41 8.97 10.54
CA LYS A 24 -1.41 7.67 11.20
C LYS A 24 -0.31 6.82 10.63
N ASP A 25 0.27 6.00 11.46
CA ASP A 25 1.21 5.00 11.00
C ASP A 25 0.46 3.81 10.42
N PHE A 26 1.03 3.23 9.38
CA PHE A 26 0.56 1.97 8.81
C PHE A 26 1.61 0.91 9.09
N VAL A 27 1.19 -0.21 9.65
CA VAL A 27 2.10 -1.28 10.07
C VAL A 27 1.67 -2.59 9.46
N LEU A 28 2.62 -3.28 8.82
CA LEU A 28 2.46 -4.66 8.37
C LEU A 28 3.16 -5.57 9.37
N GLN A 29 2.45 -6.59 9.83
CA GLN A 29 2.96 -7.50 10.86
C GLN A 29 3.09 -8.91 10.30
N SER A 30 4.12 -9.59 10.77
CA SER A 30 4.32 -10.99 10.44
C SER A 30 3.13 -11.85 10.89
N GLY A 31 2.73 -12.76 10.03
CA GLY A 31 1.60 -13.65 10.31
C GLY A 31 0.23 -13.04 10.05
N GLN A 32 0.16 -11.76 9.74
CA GLN A 32 -1.12 -11.10 9.44
C GLN A 32 -1.35 -11.06 7.93
N PRO A 33 -2.51 -11.48 7.46
CA PRO A 33 -2.83 -11.42 6.04
C PRO A 33 -2.81 -9.99 5.51
N VAL A 34 -2.35 -9.83 4.27
CA VAL A 34 -2.32 -8.55 3.59
C VAL A 34 -3.28 -8.61 2.41
N GLU A 35 -4.15 -7.64 2.32
CA GLU A 35 -5.04 -7.49 1.17
C GLU A 35 -4.75 -6.19 0.47
N ILE A 36 -4.53 -6.29 -0.83
CA ILE A 36 -4.20 -5.16 -1.69
C ILE A 36 -5.39 -4.91 -2.61
N ALA A 37 -5.92 -3.72 -2.55
CA ALA A 37 -7.00 -3.30 -3.44
C ALA A 37 -6.42 -2.59 -4.65
N CYS A 38 -6.74 -3.08 -5.84
CA CYS A 38 -6.33 -2.48 -7.10
C CYS A 38 -7.47 -2.56 -8.10
N SER A 39 -7.83 -1.44 -8.70
CA SER A 39 -8.93 -1.39 -9.66
C SER A 39 -8.66 -2.30 -10.85
N GLY A 40 -9.72 -2.95 -11.34
CA GLY A 40 -9.64 -3.76 -12.56
C GLY A 40 -9.28 -2.98 -13.80
N SER A 41 -9.40 -1.67 -13.77
CA SER A 41 -9.07 -0.78 -14.90
C SER A 41 -7.59 -0.44 -15.01
N GLU A 42 -6.77 -0.82 -14.03
CA GLU A 42 -5.34 -0.56 -14.10
C GLU A 42 -4.66 -1.36 -15.21
N VAL A 43 -3.62 -0.77 -15.77
CA VAL A 43 -2.91 -1.37 -16.89
C VAL A 43 -2.01 -2.55 -16.45
N PRO A 44 -1.61 -3.44 -17.38
CA PRO A 44 -0.88 -4.66 -17.03
C PRO A 44 0.42 -4.46 -16.25
N VAL A 45 1.15 -3.37 -16.48
CA VAL A 45 2.41 -3.12 -15.76
C VAL A 45 2.16 -2.97 -14.25
N VAL A 46 1.07 -2.32 -13.87
CA VAL A 46 0.71 -2.19 -12.47
C VAL A 46 0.38 -3.54 -11.86
N ARG A 47 -0.39 -4.36 -12.57
CA ARG A 47 -0.75 -5.69 -12.11
C ARG A 47 0.48 -6.58 -11.92
N THR A 48 1.41 -6.54 -12.86
CA THR A 48 2.65 -7.31 -12.75
C THR A 48 3.43 -6.89 -11.51
N SER A 49 3.54 -5.60 -11.27
CA SER A 49 4.22 -5.09 -10.07
C SER A 49 3.53 -5.54 -8.78
N LEU A 50 2.21 -5.59 -8.77
CA LEU A 50 1.45 -6.08 -7.61
C LEU A 50 1.64 -7.57 -7.38
N ASP A 51 1.74 -8.36 -8.43
CA ASP A 51 2.02 -9.78 -8.30
C ASP A 51 3.39 -10.02 -7.66
N LEU A 52 4.39 -9.23 -8.05
CA LEU A 52 5.71 -9.29 -7.44
C LEU A 52 5.66 -8.84 -5.98
N LEU A 53 5.00 -7.73 -5.72
CA LEU A 53 4.86 -7.22 -4.35
C LEU A 53 4.16 -8.24 -3.44
N SER A 54 3.09 -8.87 -3.93
CA SER A 54 2.36 -9.84 -3.11
C SER A 54 3.21 -11.05 -2.77
N ARG A 55 4.06 -11.51 -3.68
CA ARG A 55 5.00 -12.60 -3.42
C ARG A 55 6.04 -12.21 -2.37
N ASP A 56 6.56 -11.00 -2.50
CA ASP A 56 7.54 -10.49 -1.54
C ASP A 56 6.93 -10.37 -0.14
N LEU A 57 5.72 -9.85 -0.07
CA LEU A 57 5.01 -9.74 1.21
C LEU A 57 4.73 -11.11 1.84
N GLN A 58 4.33 -12.09 1.04
CA GLN A 58 4.14 -13.45 1.53
C GLN A 58 5.43 -14.03 2.12
N THR A 59 6.54 -13.79 1.46
CA THR A 59 7.84 -14.27 1.91
C THR A 59 8.27 -13.58 3.20
N VAL A 60 8.20 -12.25 3.22
CA VAL A 60 8.70 -11.45 4.34
C VAL A 60 7.82 -11.61 5.59
N LEU A 61 6.51 -11.63 5.40
CA LEU A 61 5.57 -11.64 6.52
C LEU A 61 5.15 -13.05 6.93
N SER A 62 5.52 -14.06 6.17
CA SER A 62 5.07 -15.44 6.41
C SER A 62 3.54 -15.52 6.52
N ALA A 63 2.85 -14.79 5.67
CA ALA A 63 1.40 -14.68 5.66
C ALA A 63 0.89 -14.62 4.24
N THR A 64 -0.41 -14.75 4.06
CA THR A 64 -1.01 -14.61 2.73
C THR A 64 -1.04 -13.15 2.31
N ALA A 65 -0.78 -12.90 1.04
CA ALA A 65 -0.99 -11.59 0.43
C ALA A 65 -1.86 -11.79 -0.81
N HIS A 66 -2.92 -11.04 -0.89
CA HIS A 66 -3.96 -11.21 -1.89
C HIS A 66 -4.29 -9.88 -2.56
N VAL A 67 -4.53 -9.91 -3.86
CA VAL A 67 -4.92 -8.73 -4.61
C VAL A 67 -6.40 -8.85 -4.97
N ASP A 68 -7.18 -7.86 -4.54
CA ASP A 68 -8.61 -7.78 -4.82
C ASP A 68 -8.91 -6.51 -5.62
N THR A 69 -10.06 -6.48 -6.25
CA THR A 69 -10.45 -5.34 -7.09
C THR A 69 -11.10 -4.20 -6.31
N ASN A 70 -11.61 -4.46 -5.13
CA ASN A 70 -12.45 -3.49 -4.41
C ASN A 70 -11.97 -3.16 -3.01
N THR A 71 -11.45 -4.12 -2.29
CA THR A 71 -11.16 -3.96 -0.87
C THR A 71 -9.76 -4.41 -0.52
N GLY A 72 -9.17 -3.77 0.45
CA GLY A 72 -7.87 -4.12 0.97
C GLY A 72 -7.40 -3.10 2.00
N ASN A 73 -6.40 -3.46 2.76
CA ASN A 73 -5.75 -2.55 3.70
C ASN A 73 -4.60 -1.76 3.03
N ILE A 74 -4.20 -2.18 1.84
CA ILE A 74 -3.33 -1.40 0.97
C ILE A 74 -4.11 -1.08 -0.30
N ILE A 75 -4.18 0.17 -0.67
CA ILE A 75 -4.86 0.62 -1.87
C ILE A 75 -3.82 1.12 -2.86
N VAL A 76 -3.81 0.56 -4.07
CA VAL A 76 -2.86 0.92 -5.11
C VAL A 76 -3.61 1.39 -6.35
N GLY A 77 -3.17 2.49 -6.91
CA GLY A 77 -3.80 2.97 -8.13
C GLY A 77 -3.13 4.19 -8.73
N THR A 78 -3.56 4.49 -9.96
CA THR A 78 -3.11 5.65 -10.71
C THR A 78 -4.17 6.73 -10.62
N ILE A 79 -3.76 7.97 -10.35
CA ILE A 79 -4.69 9.10 -10.30
C ILE A 79 -5.37 9.26 -11.67
N GLY A 80 -6.66 9.56 -11.62
CA GLY A 80 -7.44 9.70 -12.86
C GLY A 80 -7.93 8.39 -13.46
N GLN A 81 -7.41 7.23 -13.03
CA GLN A 81 -7.84 5.92 -13.50
C GLN A 81 -8.51 5.08 -12.43
N SER A 82 -8.04 5.18 -11.21
CA SER A 82 -8.55 4.37 -10.10
C SER A 82 -9.52 5.15 -9.24
N LYS A 83 -10.76 4.70 -9.19
CA LYS A 83 -11.76 5.25 -8.27
C LYS A 83 -11.41 4.97 -6.82
N LEU A 84 -10.66 3.92 -6.55
CA LEU A 84 -10.22 3.60 -5.20
C LEU A 84 -9.34 4.71 -4.61
N ILE A 85 -8.50 5.34 -5.45
CA ILE A 85 -7.67 6.47 -5.03
C ILE A 85 -8.55 7.68 -4.70
N GLU A 86 -9.55 7.95 -5.53
CA GLU A 86 -10.48 9.06 -5.27
C GLU A 86 -11.25 8.84 -3.97
N GLN A 87 -11.72 7.62 -3.76
CA GLN A 87 -12.50 7.25 -2.56
C GLN A 87 -11.66 7.25 -1.29
N ALA A 88 -10.35 7.11 -1.40
CA ALA A 88 -9.46 7.10 -0.25
C ALA A 88 -9.37 8.46 0.43
N GLY A 89 -9.72 9.55 -0.26
CA GLY A 89 -9.78 10.88 0.31
C GLY A 89 -8.43 11.49 0.66
N ILE A 90 -7.36 11.04 0.02
CA ILE A 90 -6.02 11.59 0.25
C ILE A 90 -5.77 12.81 -0.63
N ASP A 91 -4.83 13.65 -0.21
CA ASP A 91 -4.40 14.80 -0.99
C ASP A 91 -3.38 14.36 -2.05
N ILE A 92 -3.77 14.39 -3.30
CA ILE A 92 -2.93 13.99 -4.43
C ILE A 92 -2.32 15.17 -5.17
N SER A 93 -2.41 16.38 -4.62
CA SER A 93 -1.93 17.59 -5.30
C SER A 93 -0.45 17.52 -5.67
N ALA A 94 0.36 16.84 -4.86
CA ALA A 94 1.79 16.67 -5.12
C ALA A 94 2.08 15.84 -6.38
N LEU A 95 1.13 15.03 -6.85
CA LEU A 95 1.30 14.20 -8.05
C LEU A 95 0.82 14.86 -9.32
N LYS A 96 0.06 15.93 -9.22
CA LYS A 96 -0.48 16.61 -10.41
C LYS A 96 0.65 17.14 -11.28
N ASN A 97 0.54 16.90 -12.58
CA ASN A 97 1.54 17.32 -13.57
C ASN A 97 2.92 16.68 -13.40
N LYS A 98 3.02 15.63 -12.61
CA LYS A 98 4.24 14.85 -12.49
C LYS A 98 4.21 13.65 -13.43
N LYS A 99 5.38 13.19 -13.82
CA LYS A 99 5.54 11.96 -14.59
C LYS A 99 6.31 10.95 -13.77
N GLN A 100 5.90 9.69 -13.85
CA GLN A 100 6.57 8.58 -13.20
C GLN A 100 6.81 8.81 -11.70
N ALA A 101 5.89 9.53 -11.08
CA ALA A 101 5.96 9.84 -9.66
C ALA A 101 4.92 9.03 -8.88
N PHE A 102 5.21 8.80 -7.63
CA PHE A 102 4.26 8.15 -6.72
C PHE A 102 4.32 8.78 -5.34
N MET A 103 3.28 8.54 -4.57
CA MET A 103 3.26 8.93 -3.16
C MET A 103 2.67 7.83 -2.31
N LEU A 104 3.06 7.82 -1.05
CA LEU A 104 2.48 6.96 -0.03
C LEU A 104 1.76 7.84 0.97
N ALA A 105 0.56 7.45 1.32
CA ALA A 105 -0.24 8.14 2.31
C ALA A 105 -1.04 7.14 3.13
N VAL A 106 -1.42 7.52 4.32
CA VAL A 106 -2.33 6.73 5.14
C VAL A 106 -3.66 7.46 5.20
N SER A 107 -4.73 6.75 4.81
CA SER A 107 -6.07 7.31 4.79
C SER A 107 -6.61 7.47 6.22
N GLU A 108 -7.71 8.20 6.36
CA GLU A 108 -8.32 8.42 7.68
C GLU A 108 -8.75 7.12 8.35
N ASP A 109 -9.15 6.13 7.58
CA ASP A 109 -9.54 4.82 8.08
C ASP A 109 -8.34 3.86 8.24
N GLY A 110 -7.12 4.36 8.13
CA GLY A 110 -5.92 3.62 8.47
C GLY A 110 -5.38 2.73 7.36
N LYS A 111 -5.78 2.95 6.12
CA LYS A 111 -5.28 2.17 4.97
C LYS A 111 -4.06 2.84 4.36
N LEU A 112 -3.10 2.05 3.93
CA LEU A 112 -1.97 2.56 3.15
C LEU A 112 -2.42 2.79 1.72
N VAL A 113 -2.19 3.98 1.20
CA VAL A 113 -2.53 4.33 -0.18
C VAL A 113 -1.25 4.57 -0.95
N VAL A 114 -1.09 3.83 -2.05
CA VAL A 114 0.02 3.99 -2.99
C VAL A 114 -0.58 4.58 -4.26
N ALA A 115 -0.32 5.84 -4.50
CA ALA A 115 -0.88 6.55 -5.64
C ALA A 115 0.23 6.96 -6.61
N GLY A 116 0.06 6.65 -7.88
CA GLY A 116 0.98 7.04 -8.93
C GLY A 116 0.40 8.16 -9.80
N SER A 117 1.27 9.02 -10.30
CA SER A 117 0.87 10.07 -11.24
C SER A 117 0.49 9.50 -12.61
N ASP A 118 1.11 8.39 -12.97
CA ASP A 118 0.81 7.59 -14.16
C ASP A 118 1.06 6.12 -13.84
N SER A 119 0.85 5.25 -14.81
CA SER A 119 0.99 3.81 -14.59
C SER A 119 2.41 3.38 -14.22
N HIS A 120 3.41 4.07 -14.73
CA HIS A 120 4.80 3.78 -14.35
C HIS A 120 5.08 4.20 -12.91
N GLY A 121 4.61 5.38 -12.53
CA GLY A 121 4.71 5.82 -11.14
C GLY A 121 4.03 4.87 -10.18
N THR A 122 2.85 4.37 -10.55
CA THR A 122 2.14 3.39 -9.72
C THR A 122 2.89 2.07 -9.60
N ALA A 123 3.55 1.64 -10.67
CA ALA A 123 4.29 0.39 -10.69
C ALA A 123 5.62 0.46 -9.92
N TYR A 124 6.15 1.65 -9.73
CA TYR A 124 7.38 1.84 -8.96
C TYR A 124 7.14 1.70 -7.45
#